data_40a331cb79c25521c5e60c4588a376b1
#
_entry.id   40a331cb79c25521c5e60c4588a376b1
#
_cell.length_a   1.000
_cell.length_b   1.000
_cell.length_c   1.000
_cell.angle_alpha   90.00
_cell.angle_beta   90.00
_cell.angle_gamma   90.00
#
_symmetry.space_group_name_H-M   'P 1'
#
loop_
_entity.id
_entity.type
_entity.pdbx_description
1 polymer ?
#
loop_
_entity_poly.entity_id
_entity_poly.type
_entity_poly.pdbx_seq_one_letter_code
_entity_poly.pdbx_strand_id
1 'polypeptide(L)'
;IVIFFTWVIGNWALCTLFDGEGTMKNICVNTAYALVPYIIGEVINIILSNCLLRTESAFITFVSYVTILWSALLLISGMKTVHQYSIPKTILFMVITLLAMVVILILIVLLVSLFQQVYLFVNSIYTELLYRFTNLEPTALIFIFIGVIAAIIAIIVAAYTAYEKHQIAKERKKLNS
;
A
#
# COMPACT_ATOMS: atom_id res chain seq x y z
N ILE A 1 9.26 -1.35 10.53
CA ILE A 1 8.93 -2.27 9.42
C ILE A 1 8.72 -1.46 8.12
N VAL A 2 7.83 -0.47 8.08
CA VAL A 2 7.56 0.35 6.88
C VAL A 2 8.83 1.00 6.33
N ILE A 3 9.61 1.67 7.17
CA ILE A 3 10.86 2.34 6.79
C ILE A 3 11.86 1.36 6.17
N PHE A 4 12.00 0.15 6.74
CA PHE A 4 12.88 -0.90 6.22
C PHE A 4 12.48 -1.33 4.80
N PHE A 5 11.20 -1.64 4.59
CA PHE A 5 10.72 -2.03 3.27
C PHE A 5 10.79 -0.89 2.26
N THR A 6 10.47 0.34 2.66
CA THR A 6 10.61 1.52 1.79
C THR A 6 12.06 1.73 1.36
N TRP A 7 13.03 1.51 2.26
CA TRP A 7 14.46 1.53 1.94
C TRP A 7 14.82 0.45 0.92
N VAL A 8 14.41 -0.80 1.16
CA VAL A 8 14.72 -1.93 0.28
C VAL A 8 14.12 -1.73 -1.12
N ILE A 9 12.86 -1.32 -1.20
CA ILE A 9 12.16 -1.07 -2.47
C ILE A 9 12.77 0.13 -3.21
N GLY A 10 13.02 1.24 -2.52
CA GLY A 10 13.65 2.43 -3.11
C GLY A 10 15.04 2.14 -3.63
N ASN A 11 15.85 1.39 -2.87
CA ASN A 11 17.18 0.98 -3.26
C ASN A 11 17.15 0.05 -4.49
N TRP A 12 16.26 -0.93 -4.50
CA TRP A 12 16.09 -1.84 -5.64
C TRP A 12 15.60 -1.10 -6.90
N ALA A 13 14.61 -0.22 -6.77
CA ALA A 13 14.10 0.56 -7.90
C ALA A 13 15.19 1.44 -8.54
N LEU A 14 16.01 2.09 -7.71
CA LEU A 14 17.15 2.87 -8.19
C LEU A 14 18.25 1.99 -8.79
N CYS A 15 18.48 0.79 -8.24
CA CYS A 15 19.43 -0.17 -8.78
C CYS A 15 19.15 -0.45 -10.26
N THR A 16 17.90 -0.63 -10.64
CA THR A 16 17.49 -0.88 -12.03
C THR A 16 17.72 0.32 -12.96
N LEU A 17 17.78 1.55 -12.41
CA LEU A 17 18.02 2.79 -13.16
C LEU A 17 19.52 3.12 -13.32
N PHE A 18 20.37 2.64 -12.41
CA PHE A 18 21.80 2.97 -12.36
C PHE A 18 22.72 1.79 -12.66
N ASP A 19 22.24 0.81 -13.42
CA ASP A 19 23.00 -0.38 -13.83
C ASP A 19 23.66 -1.12 -12.66
N GLY A 20 22.93 -1.25 -11.55
CA GLY A 20 23.40 -2.03 -10.39
C GLY A 20 22.98 -3.50 -10.51
N GLU A 21 23.84 -4.40 -10.04
CA GLU A 21 23.57 -5.85 -10.06
C GLU A 21 22.75 -6.36 -8.87
N GLY A 22 22.35 -5.47 -7.96
CA GLY A 22 21.68 -5.81 -6.73
C GLY A 22 20.27 -6.36 -6.93
N THR A 23 20.02 -7.60 -6.48
CA THR A 23 18.67 -8.16 -6.41
C THR A 23 17.97 -7.69 -5.14
N MET A 24 16.64 -7.58 -5.18
CA MET A 24 15.83 -7.19 -4.02
C MET A 24 16.12 -8.07 -2.78
N LYS A 25 16.35 -9.38 -2.99
CA LYS A 25 16.72 -10.32 -1.92
C LYS A 25 18.06 -9.94 -1.29
N ASN A 26 19.09 -9.68 -2.10
CA ASN A 26 20.43 -9.36 -1.60
C ASN A 26 20.45 -8.02 -0.86
N ILE A 27 19.70 -7.01 -1.34
CA ILE A 27 19.54 -5.72 -0.69
C ILE A 27 18.85 -5.89 0.68
N CYS A 28 17.77 -6.67 0.74
CA CYS A 28 17.03 -6.96 1.96
C CYS A 28 17.91 -7.66 3.00
N VAL A 29 18.61 -8.72 2.59
CA VAL A 29 19.50 -9.49 3.47
C VAL A 29 20.65 -8.62 3.97
N ASN A 30 21.31 -7.87 3.10
CA ASN A 30 22.39 -6.97 3.48
C ASN A 30 21.94 -5.90 4.47
N THR A 31 20.78 -5.27 4.22
CA THR A 31 20.22 -4.25 5.11
C THR A 31 19.87 -4.84 6.49
N ALA A 32 19.32 -6.06 6.53
CA ALA A 32 19.01 -6.74 7.78
C ALA A 32 20.29 -7.02 8.60
N TYR A 33 21.34 -7.54 7.96
CA TYR A 33 22.63 -7.78 8.63
C TYR A 33 23.30 -6.48 9.10
N ALA A 34 23.22 -5.41 8.32
CA ALA A 34 23.79 -4.11 8.70
C ALA A 34 23.11 -3.50 9.94
N LEU A 35 21.85 -3.85 10.23
CA LEU A 35 21.13 -3.39 11.42
C LEU A 35 21.45 -4.19 12.69
N VAL A 36 22.13 -5.33 12.60
CA VAL A 36 22.43 -6.17 13.78
C VAL A 36 23.19 -5.42 14.86
N PRO A 37 24.30 -4.66 14.60
CA PRO A 37 24.98 -3.91 15.64
C PRO A 37 24.09 -2.87 16.31
N TYR A 38 23.22 -2.21 15.54
CA TYR A 38 22.27 -1.25 16.08
C TYR A 38 21.29 -1.93 17.05
N ILE A 39 20.72 -3.10 16.68
CA ILE A 39 19.81 -3.86 17.55
C ILE A 39 20.51 -4.28 18.84
N ILE A 40 21.75 -4.77 18.76
CA ILE A 40 22.55 -5.13 19.94
C ILE A 40 22.78 -3.90 20.82
N GLY A 41 23.10 -2.76 20.23
CA GLY A 41 23.27 -1.49 20.96
C GLY A 41 22.01 -1.03 21.66
N GLU A 42 20.83 -1.18 21.04
CA GLU A 42 19.57 -0.83 21.68
C GLU A 42 19.27 -1.75 22.89
N VAL A 43 19.59 -3.04 22.79
CA VAL A 43 19.47 -3.96 23.93
C VAL A 43 20.39 -3.54 25.09
N ILE A 44 21.63 -3.17 24.78
CA ILE A 44 22.59 -2.63 25.78
C ILE A 44 22.03 -1.34 26.39
N ASN A 45 21.51 -0.43 25.58
CA ASN A 45 20.94 0.84 26.04
C ASN A 45 19.72 0.62 26.97
N ILE A 46 18.86 -0.37 26.70
CA ILE A 46 17.75 -0.73 27.57
C ILE A 46 18.28 -1.18 28.94
N ILE A 47 19.32 -1.99 28.98
CA ILE A 47 19.94 -2.45 30.24
C ILE A 47 20.55 -1.26 30.97
N LEU A 48 21.35 -0.43 30.29
CA LEU A 48 22.00 0.74 30.87
C LEU A 48 20.98 1.77 31.39
N SER A 49 19.86 1.97 30.70
CA SER A 49 18.83 2.92 31.15
C SER A 49 18.14 2.52 32.46
N ASN A 50 18.18 1.24 32.82
CA ASN A 50 17.67 0.75 34.09
C ASN A 50 18.72 0.81 35.22
N CYS A 51 20.02 0.88 34.89
CA CYS A 51 21.11 0.87 35.85
C CYS A 51 21.72 2.25 36.12
N LEU A 52 21.67 3.17 35.12
CA LEU A 52 22.33 4.46 35.17
C LEU A 52 21.37 5.57 35.64
N LEU A 53 21.94 6.54 36.38
CA LEU A 53 21.27 7.76 36.76
C LEU A 53 21.16 8.72 35.55
N ARG A 54 20.18 9.64 35.59
CA ARG A 54 19.98 10.64 34.51
C ARG A 54 21.23 11.48 34.23
N THR A 55 22.09 11.70 35.21
CA THR A 55 23.37 12.40 35.06
C THR A 55 24.39 11.64 34.24
N GLU A 56 24.21 10.32 34.09
CA GLU A 56 25.12 9.42 33.38
C GLU A 56 24.62 9.07 31.98
N SER A 57 23.57 9.73 31.48
CA SER A 57 22.97 9.51 30.15
C SER A 57 23.97 9.66 28.99
N ALA A 58 25.12 10.31 29.22
CA ALA A 58 26.19 10.41 28.22
C ALA A 58 26.70 9.03 27.75
N PHE A 59 26.72 8.01 28.63
CA PHE A 59 27.12 6.64 28.25
C PHE A 59 26.12 5.99 27.28
N ILE A 60 24.84 6.17 27.53
CA ILE A 60 23.78 5.68 26.64
C ILE A 60 23.91 6.33 25.26
N THR A 61 24.11 7.64 25.24
CA THR A 61 24.30 8.41 24.00
C THR A 61 25.56 7.95 23.26
N PHE A 62 26.65 7.69 23.96
CA PHE A 62 27.90 7.19 23.37
C PHE A 62 27.69 5.81 22.73
N VAL A 63 27.05 4.87 23.41
CA VAL A 63 26.73 3.54 22.86
C VAL A 63 25.88 3.67 21.60
N SER A 64 24.85 4.53 21.62
CA SER A 64 24.00 4.78 20.45
C SER A 64 24.80 5.29 19.25
N TYR A 65 25.70 6.26 19.44
CA TYR A 65 26.53 6.78 18.34
C TYR A 65 27.47 5.73 17.77
N VAL A 66 28.10 4.93 18.62
CA VAL A 66 29.03 3.86 18.19
C VAL A 66 28.27 2.81 17.36
N THR A 67 27.11 2.38 17.82
CA THR A 67 26.33 1.33 17.11
C THR A 67 25.69 1.85 15.83
N ILE A 68 25.24 3.10 15.78
CA ILE A 68 24.76 3.75 14.55
C ILE A 68 25.90 3.86 13.53
N LEU A 69 27.07 4.34 13.95
CA LEU A 69 28.21 4.46 13.06
C LEU A 69 28.64 3.09 12.50
N TRP A 70 28.69 2.07 13.35
CA TRP A 70 29.03 0.72 12.92
C TRP A 70 28.02 0.17 11.92
N SER A 71 26.71 0.30 12.20
CA SER A 71 25.66 -0.11 11.27
C SER A 71 25.72 0.63 9.93
N ALA A 72 26.03 1.94 9.96
CA ALA A 72 26.22 2.74 8.74
C ALA A 72 27.39 2.24 7.90
N LEU A 73 28.53 1.93 8.53
CA LEU A 73 29.72 1.40 7.83
C LEU A 73 29.43 0.03 7.22
N LEU A 74 28.71 -0.86 7.92
CA LEU A 74 28.29 -2.16 7.38
C LEU A 74 27.30 -1.98 6.23
N LEU A 75 26.38 -1.04 6.32
CA LEU A 75 25.42 -0.76 5.25
C LEU A 75 26.13 -0.27 3.99
N ILE A 76 27.07 0.68 4.11
CA ILE A 76 27.87 1.18 2.97
C ILE A 76 28.70 0.05 2.35
N SER A 77 29.41 -0.71 3.18
CA SER A 77 30.26 -1.84 2.71
C SER A 77 29.44 -2.91 2.00
N GLY A 78 28.31 -3.27 2.58
CA GLY A 78 27.41 -4.27 1.99
C GLY A 78 26.75 -3.80 0.71
N MET A 79 26.28 -2.54 0.65
CA MET A 79 25.71 -1.98 -0.58
C MET A 79 26.74 -1.89 -1.71
N LYS A 80 28.00 -1.53 -1.38
CA LYS A 80 29.09 -1.60 -2.35
C LYS A 80 29.22 -3.00 -2.97
N THR A 81 29.15 -4.03 -2.14
CA THR A 81 29.31 -5.43 -2.58
C THR A 81 28.09 -5.91 -3.36
N VAL A 82 26.89 -5.57 -2.90
CA VAL A 82 25.62 -5.98 -3.54
C VAL A 82 25.46 -5.37 -4.93
N HIS A 83 25.84 -4.09 -5.11
CA HIS A 83 25.69 -3.38 -6.38
C HIS A 83 26.94 -3.36 -7.24
N GLN A 84 28.08 -3.89 -6.75
CA GLN A 84 29.38 -3.87 -7.43
C GLN A 84 29.86 -2.45 -7.78
N TYR A 85 29.51 -1.46 -6.94
CA TYR A 85 29.87 -0.05 -7.16
C TYR A 85 31.22 0.32 -6.53
N SER A 86 31.86 1.38 -7.06
CA SER A 86 32.96 2.07 -6.36
C SER A 86 32.43 2.79 -5.11
N ILE A 87 33.31 3.04 -4.12
CA ILE A 87 32.92 3.70 -2.86
C ILE A 87 32.18 5.03 -3.10
N PRO A 88 32.70 5.99 -3.91
CA PRO A 88 32.00 7.26 -4.14
C PRO A 88 30.65 7.08 -4.85
N LYS A 89 30.54 6.14 -5.79
CA LYS A 89 29.27 5.81 -6.43
C LYS A 89 28.27 5.23 -5.43
N THR A 90 28.73 4.38 -4.50
CA THR A 90 27.86 3.81 -3.45
C THR A 90 27.30 4.90 -2.52
N ILE A 91 28.15 5.83 -2.08
CA ILE A 91 27.71 6.94 -1.20
C ILE A 91 26.67 7.81 -1.93
N LEU A 92 26.96 8.20 -3.17
CA LEU A 92 26.05 8.98 -3.98
C LEU A 92 24.69 8.25 -4.17
N PHE A 93 24.75 6.94 -4.50
CA PHE A 93 23.59 6.10 -4.67
C PHE A 93 22.75 6.01 -3.38
N MET A 94 23.38 5.89 -2.21
CA MET A 94 22.68 5.86 -0.93
C MET A 94 21.98 7.20 -0.62
N VAL A 95 22.59 8.35 -0.95
CA VAL A 95 21.96 9.67 -0.81
C VAL A 95 20.72 9.77 -1.72
N ILE A 96 20.84 9.34 -2.97
CA ILE A 96 19.71 9.31 -3.91
C ILE A 96 18.60 8.37 -3.42
N THR A 97 18.96 7.23 -2.81
CA THR A 97 18.00 6.29 -2.21
C THR A 97 17.23 6.95 -1.06
N LEU A 98 17.89 7.73 -0.21
CA LEU A 98 17.21 8.48 0.85
C LEU A 98 16.20 9.48 0.29
N LEU A 99 16.54 10.21 -0.77
CA LEU A 99 15.63 11.12 -1.45
C LEU A 99 14.44 10.38 -2.07
N ALA A 100 14.71 9.27 -2.76
CA ALA A 100 13.65 8.43 -3.32
C ALA A 100 12.71 7.87 -2.25
N MET A 101 13.26 7.49 -1.10
CA MET A 101 12.49 7.01 0.05
C MET A 101 11.52 8.08 0.57
N VAL A 102 11.93 9.34 0.65
CA VAL A 102 11.05 10.45 1.04
C VAL A 102 9.90 10.59 0.04
N VAL A 103 10.19 10.53 -1.26
CA VAL A 103 9.16 10.58 -2.31
C VAL A 103 8.18 9.42 -2.18
N ILE A 104 8.67 8.19 -1.98
CA ILE A 104 7.81 7.00 -1.80
C ILE A 104 6.91 7.17 -0.58
N LEU A 105 7.43 7.66 0.54
CA LEU A 105 6.63 7.90 1.75
C LEU A 105 5.53 8.95 1.52
N ILE A 106 5.83 10.03 0.80
CA ILE A 106 4.82 11.03 0.41
C ILE A 106 3.73 10.38 -0.45
N LEU A 107 4.10 9.57 -1.45
CA LEU A 107 3.15 8.86 -2.30
C LEU A 107 2.26 7.89 -1.50
N ILE A 108 2.81 7.18 -0.53
CA ILE A 108 2.03 6.30 0.36
C ILE A 108 1.01 7.11 1.16
N VAL A 109 1.41 8.25 1.73
CA VAL A 109 0.50 9.13 2.49
C VAL A 109 -0.62 9.67 1.59
N LEU A 110 -0.30 10.10 0.37
CA LEU A 110 -1.30 10.55 -0.61
C LEU A 110 -2.28 9.44 -0.99
N LEU A 111 -1.77 8.22 -1.20
CA LEU A 111 -2.59 7.05 -1.51
C LEU A 111 -3.57 6.74 -0.36
N VAL A 112 -3.07 6.71 0.87
CA VAL A 112 -3.90 6.49 2.07
C VAL A 112 -4.96 7.58 2.22
N SER A 113 -4.59 8.85 1.99
CA SER A 113 -5.53 9.98 2.00
C SER A 113 -6.64 9.82 0.96
N LEU A 114 -6.30 9.37 -0.25
CA LEU A 114 -7.26 9.11 -1.32
C LEU A 114 -8.25 8.00 -0.93
N PHE A 115 -7.75 6.89 -0.37
CA PHE A 115 -8.63 5.82 0.14
C PHE A 115 -9.56 6.32 1.25
N GLN A 116 -9.05 7.16 2.14
CA GLN A 116 -9.88 7.76 3.19
C GLN A 116 -11.00 8.64 2.61
N GLN A 117 -10.72 9.44 1.57
CA GLN A 117 -11.73 10.27 0.90
C GLN A 117 -12.82 9.41 0.24
N VAL A 118 -12.41 8.34 -0.46
CA VAL A 118 -13.36 7.38 -1.07
C VAL A 118 -14.24 6.73 0.00
N TYR A 119 -13.64 6.29 1.10
CA TYR A 119 -14.40 5.72 2.23
C TYR A 119 -15.43 6.71 2.80
N LEU A 120 -15.03 7.96 3.06
CA LEU A 120 -15.93 9.00 3.55
C LEU A 120 -17.07 9.29 2.57
N PHE A 121 -16.77 9.34 1.28
CA PHE A 121 -17.77 9.54 0.23
C PHE A 121 -18.80 8.39 0.21
N VAL A 122 -18.36 7.13 0.21
CA VAL A 122 -19.23 5.97 0.24
C VAL A 122 -20.09 5.96 1.52
N ASN A 123 -19.48 6.24 2.66
CA ASN A 123 -20.21 6.33 3.94
C ASN A 123 -21.24 7.45 3.96
N SER A 124 -20.94 8.59 3.34
CA SER A 124 -21.88 9.71 3.20
C SER A 124 -23.09 9.33 2.34
N ILE A 125 -22.87 8.67 1.20
CA ILE A 125 -23.96 8.15 0.35
C ILE A 125 -24.81 7.14 1.13
N TYR A 126 -24.17 6.20 1.82
CA TYR A 126 -24.86 5.19 2.60
C TYR A 126 -25.77 5.82 3.69
N THR A 127 -25.24 6.78 4.44
CA THR A 127 -26.01 7.50 5.48
C THR A 127 -27.16 8.32 4.90
N GLU A 128 -26.93 9.00 3.78
CA GLU A 128 -27.98 9.77 3.09
C GLU A 128 -29.12 8.86 2.57
N LEU A 129 -28.75 7.73 1.97
CA LEU A 129 -29.74 6.74 1.53
C LEU A 129 -30.56 6.19 2.70
N LEU A 130 -29.88 5.78 3.78
CA LEU A 130 -30.58 5.33 5.00
C LEU A 130 -31.53 6.38 5.54
N TYR A 131 -31.05 7.63 5.65
CA TYR A 131 -31.88 8.74 6.12
C TYR A 131 -33.12 8.94 5.24
N ARG A 132 -32.96 8.91 3.92
CA ARG A 132 -34.09 9.02 2.98
C ARG A 132 -35.07 7.86 3.10
N PHE A 133 -34.56 6.62 3.18
CA PHE A 133 -35.42 5.46 3.36
C PHE A 133 -36.16 5.43 4.69
N THR A 134 -35.51 5.86 5.77
CA THR A 134 -36.13 5.87 7.12
C THR A 134 -37.18 6.97 7.27
N ASN A 135 -36.99 8.10 6.55
CA ASN A 135 -37.91 9.25 6.59
C ASN A 135 -38.87 9.31 5.40
N LEU A 136 -38.94 8.27 4.56
CA LEU A 136 -39.96 8.16 3.51
C LEU A 136 -41.32 8.02 4.14
N GLU A 137 -42.26 8.89 3.72
CA GLU A 137 -43.68 8.71 4.09
C GLU A 137 -44.18 7.34 3.63
N PRO A 138 -45.05 6.67 4.39
CA PRO A 138 -45.58 5.35 4.01
C PRO A 138 -46.19 5.29 2.61
N THR A 139 -46.79 6.40 2.18
CA THR A 139 -47.33 6.57 0.82
C THR A 139 -46.28 6.50 -0.27
N ALA A 140 -45.10 7.11 -0.08
CA ALA A 140 -43.99 7.10 -1.01
C ALA A 140 -43.38 5.68 -1.14
N LEU A 141 -43.29 4.93 -0.04
CA LEU A 141 -42.83 3.52 -0.06
C LEU A 141 -43.77 2.66 -0.91
N ILE A 142 -45.10 2.83 -0.78
CA ILE A 142 -46.07 2.08 -1.59
C ILE A 142 -45.89 2.36 -3.07
N PHE A 143 -45.69 3.64 -3.47
CA PHE A 143 -45.45 3.99 -4.88
C PHE A 143 -44.15 3.40 -5.42
N ILE A 144 -43.07 3.36 -4.62
CA ILE A 144 -41.81 2.72 -5.02
C ILE A 144 -42.01 1.22 -5.21
N PHE A 145 -42.69 0.53 -4.28
CA PHE A 145 -42.99 -0.90 -4.43
C PHE A 145 -43.82 -1.20 -5.67
N ILE A 146 -44.87 -0.42 -5.93
CA ILE A 146 -45.69 -0.56 -7.13
C ILE A 146 -44.85 -0.35 -8.40
N GLY A 147 -44.01 0.67 -8.41
CA GLY A 147 -43.12 0.96 -9.54
C GLY A 147 -42.13 -0.18 -9.84
N VAL A 148 -41.52 -0.75 -8.80
CA VAL A 148 -40.61 -1.91 -8.95
C VAL A 148 -41.34 -3.13 -9.48
N ILE A 149 -42.54 -3.44 -8.96
CA ILE A 149 -43.35 -4.57 -9.43
C ILE A 149 -43.75 -4.36 -10.90
N ALA A 150 -44.19 -3.15 -11.27
CA ALA A 150 -44.53 -2.81 -12.65
C ALA A 150 -43.32 -2.96 -13.61
N ALA A 151 -42.12 -2.53 -13.19
CA ALA A 151 -40.92 -2.69 -13.97
C ALA A 151 -40.53 -4.16 -14.16
N ILE A 152 -40.65 -5.01 -13.13
CA ILE A 152 -40.42 -6.44 -13.22
C ILE A 152 -41.40 -7.11 -14.21
N ILE A 153 -42.68 -6.77 -14.11
CA ILE A 153 -43.72 -7.29 -15.04
C ILE A 153 -43.40 -6.85 -16.47
N ALA A 154 -43.03 -5.59 -16.70
CA ALA A 154 -42.65 -5.08 -18.02
C ALA A 154 -41.45 -5.86 -18.63
N ILE A 155 -40.44 -6.15 -17.81
CA ILE A 155 -39.26 -6.94 -18.23
C ILE A 155 -39.69 -8.37 -18.62
N ILE A 156 -40.52 -9.01 -17.81
CA ILE A 156 -41.02 -10.37 -18.06
C ILE A 156 -41.83 -10.41 -19.37
N VAL A 157 -42.73 -9.45 -19.58
CA VAL A 157 -43.56 -9.36 -20.82
C VAL A 157 -42.65 -9.09 -22.03
N ALA A 158 -41.68 -8.21 -21.92
CA ALA A 158 -40.71 -7.95 -22.99
C ALA A 158 -39.88 -9.20 -23.34
N ALA A 159 -39.43 -9.95 -22.33
CA ALA A 159 -38.71 -11.22 -22.53
C ALA A 159 -39.59 -12.26 -23.19
N TYR A 160 -40.86 -12.39 -22.79
CA TYR A 160 -41.82 -13.34 -23.38
C TYR A 160 -42.13 -13.00 -24.85
N THR A 161 -42.39 -11.75 -25.17
CA THR A 161 -42.63 -11.30 -26.54
C THR A 161 -41.41 -11.48 -27.46
N ALA A 162 -40.21 -11.27 -26.93
CA ALA A 162 -38.97 -11.54 -27.66
C ALA A 162 -38.78 -13.03 -27.93
N TYR A 163 -39.09 -13.88 -26.96
CA TYR A 163 -39.03 -15.34 -27.10
C TYR A 163 -40.02 -15.84 -28.17
N GLU A 164 -41.27 -15.36 -28.13
CA GLU A 164 -42.34 -15.73 -29.12
C GLU A 164 -41.93 -15.32 -30.54
N LYS A 165 -41.45 -14.09 -30.72
CA LYS A 165 -40.92 -13.63 -32.02
C LYS A 165 -39.77 -14.51 -32.53
N HIS A 166 -38.89 -14.94 -31.66
CA HIS A 166 -37.79 -15.84 -32.03
C HIS A 166 -38.27 -17.21 -32.46
N GLN A 167 -39.31 -17.79 -31.82
CA GLN A 167 -39.91 -19.07 -32.19
C GLN A 167 -40.60 -18.97 -33.54
N ILE A 168 -41.42 -17.95 -33.78
CA ILE A 168 -42.10 -17.70 -35.07
C ILE A 168 -41.06 -17.51 -36.19
N ALA A 169 -39.97 -16.80 -35.96
CA ALA A 169 -38.90 -16.65 -36.94
C ALA A 169 -38.20 -17.98 -37.28
N LYS A 170 -38.06 -18.88 -36.29
CA LYS A 170 -37.46 -20.20 -36.47
C LYS A 170 -38.38 -21.13 -37.28
N GLU A 171 -39.69 -21.09 -37.05
CA GLU A 171 -40.67 -21.86 -37.83
C GLU A 171 -40.75 -21.37 -39.26
N ARG A 172 -40.77 -20.07 -39.52
CA ARG A 172 -40.73 -19.50 -40.88
C ARG A 172 -39.50 -19.94 -41.68
N LYS A 173 -38.34 -20.06 -41.03
CA LYS A 173 -37.12 -20.55 -41.70
C LYS A 173 -37.23 -22.03 -42.08
N LYS A 174 -37.95 -22.86 -41.30
CA LYS A 174 -38.16 -24.28 -41.61
C LYS A 174 -39.18 -24.53 -42.76
N LEU A 175 -40.10 -23.60 -42.97
CA LEU A 175 -41.10 -23.69 -44.06
C LEU A 175 -40.56 -23.22 -45.43
N ASN A 176 -39.46 -22.46 -45.42
CA ASN A 176 -38.81 -21.92 -46.63
C ASN A 176 -37.56 -22.71 -47.07
N SER A 177 -37.25 -23.80 -46.39
CA SER A 177 -36.19 -24.77 -46.76
C SER A 177 -36.79 -26.04 -47.25
#